data_976d1a0c578977d58ad0cec75db90e14
#
_entry.id   976d1a0c578977d58ad0cec75db90e14
#
_cell.length_a   1.000
_cell.length_b   1.000
_cell.length_c   1.000
_cell.angle_alpha   90.00
_cell.angle_beta   90.00
_cell.angle_gamma   90.00
#
_symmetry.space_group_name_H-M   'P 1'
#
loop_
_entity.id
_entity.type
_entity.pdbx_description
1 polymer ?
#
loop_
_entity_poly.entity_id
_entity_poly.type
_entity_poly.pdbx_seq_one_letter_code
_entity_poly.pdbx_strand_id
1 'polypeptide(L)'
;MMPFAGGCFESTNILQDAETVFESVFRTDFSQPGFAVVVLPADVNSHELRRSMTNLKERLSALHAQRWKEPLEYLSLGRFDQQTTTRLHLDGAPERSFLMLGYEPTMVRSEFHIADFTRCARDLGMSPADFLNKHNPMFTAGAEMLKDYLVTISDWPENRPRIVMINNSMAEPGTVGATLGVLHGATILSPDPQASRVINSTMMASACFATCDPAMHVQQFISTDEISGQILS
;
A
#
# COMPACT_ATOMS: atom_id res chain seq x y z
N MET A 1 20.88 1.59 15.09
CA MET A 1 19.70 1.10 14.33
C MET A 1 19.84 1.68 12.92
N MET A 2 20.03 0.87 11.89
CA MET A 2 20.12 1.43 10.53
C MET A 2 18.71 1.85 10.07
N PRO A 3 18.54 3.05 9.49
CA PRO A 3 17.27 3.43 8.90
C PRO A 3 16.91 2.44 7.79
N PHE A 4 15.64 2.07 7.68
CA PHE A 4 15.10 1.24 6.60
C PHE A 4 15.25 1.99 5.25
N ALA A 5 16.44 1.91 4.66
CA ALA A 5 16.69 2.36 3.31
C ALA A 5 16.37 1.21 2.36
N GLY A 6 15.15 1.13 1.86
CA GLY A 6 14.90 0.09 0.89
C GLY A 6 13.42 -0.17 0.62
N GLY A 7 12.81 0.62 -0.16
CA GLY A 7 11.44 0.39 -0.64
C GLY A 7 11.08 1.35 -1.76
N CYS A 8 11.93 2.33 -2.05
CA CYS A 8 11.67 3.31 -3.09
C CYS A 8 12.70 3.15 -4.23
N PHE A 9 12.23 2.94 -5.46
CA PHE A 9 13.07 2.82 -6.64
C PHE A 9 12.38 3.37 -7.90
N GLU A 10 13.19 3.80 -8.86
CA GLU A 10 12.70 4.20 -10.17
C GLU A 10 12.55 2.98 -11.07
N SER A 11 11.44 2.92 -11.82
CA SER A 11 11.17 1.86 -12.77
C SER A 11 10.91 2.41 -14.17
N THR A 12 11.61 1.88 -15.15
CA THR A 12 11.28 2.05 -16.56
C THR A 12 10.41 0.88 -17.08
N ASN A 13 10.36 -0.22 -16.35
CA ASN A 13 9.53 -1.38 -16.66
C ASN A 13 9.11 -2.13 -15.38
N ILE A 14 7.97 -1.76 -14.84
CA ILE A 14 7.43 -2.29 -13.59
C ILE A 14 7.29 -3.83 -13.57
N LEU A 15 7.16 -4.47 -14.73
CA LEU A 15 7.04 -5.93 -14.79
C LEU A 15 8.37 -6.63 -14.54
N GLN A 16 9.50 -5.97 -14.83
CA GLN A 16 10.84 -6.50 -14.50
C GLN A 16 11.12 -6.36 -13.00
N ASP A 17 10.51 -5.36 -12.36
CA ASP A 17 10.69 -5.08 -10.93
C ASP A 17 9.72 -5.88 -10.03
N ALA A 18 8.79 -6.65 -10.61
CA ALA A 18 7.74 -7.35 -9.86
C ALA A 18 8.28 -8.32 -8.80
N GLU A 19 9.43 -8.97 -9.04
CA GLU A 19 10.07 -9.85 -8.04
C GLU A 19 10.62 -9.03 -6.87
N THR A 20 11.26 -7.89 -7.14
CA THR A 20 11.75 -6.98 -6.09
C THR A 20 10.60 -6.42 -5.27
N VAL A 21 9.50 -6.01 -5.90
CA VAL A 21 8.27 -5.57 -5.22
C VAL A 21 7.71 -6.71 -4.36
N PHE A 22 7.63 -7.91 -4.94
CA PHE A 22 7.11 -9.08 -4.23
C PHE A 22 7.90 -9.40 -2.97
N GLU A 23 9.22 -9.51 -3.06
CA GLU A 23 10.07 -9.81 -1.90
C GLU A 23 10.00 -8.69 -0.84
N SER A 24 9.93 -7.42 -1.26
CA SER A 24 9.84 -6.29 -0.33
C SER A 24 8.53 -6.25 0.44
N VAL A 25 7.40 -6.57 -0.23
CA VAL A 25 6.05 -6.40 0.31
C VAL A 25 5.55 -7.66 1.02
N PHE A 26 5.74 -8.85 0.42
CA PHE A 26 5.17 -10.11 0.92
C PHE A 26 6.10 -10.79 1.93
N ARG A 27 6.67 -10.01 2.82
CA ARG A 27 7.65 -10.46 3.83
C ARG A 27 7.02 -11.40 4.86
N THR A 28 7.77 -12.42 5.25
CA THR A 28 7.43 -13.35 6.33
C THR A 28 8.30 -13.15 7.58
N ASP A 29 9.28 -12.26 7.48
CA ASP A 29 10.18 -11.83 8.56
C ASP A 29 10.45 -10.32 8.46
N PHE A 30 11.34 -9.82 9.30
CA PHE A 30 11.68 -8.39 9.36
C PHE A 30 12.93 -8.00 8.55
N SER A 31 13.37 -8.84 7.62
CA SER A 31 14.50 -8.54 6.72
C SER A 31 14.10 -7.58 5.60
N GLN A 32 12.81 -7.54 5.28
CA GLN A 32 12.21 -6.69 4.24
C GLN A 32 11.26 -5.64 4.84
N PRO A 33 11.02 -4.53 4.15
CA PRO A 33 10.29 -3.39 4.71
C PRO A 33 8.77 -3.59 4.87
N GLY A 34 8.15 -4.51 4.13
CA GLY A 34 6.70 -4.69 4.10
C GLY A 34 5.97 -3.72 3.16
N PHE A 35 6.71 -2.93 2.39
CA PHE A 35 6.18 -2.03 1.37
C PHE A 35 7.18 -1.82 0.24
N ALA A 36 6.70 -1.29 -0.90
CA ALA A 36 7.53 -0.81 -2.00
C ALA A 36 6.92 0.45 -2.61
N VAL A 37 7.77 1.38 -3.08
CA VAL A 37 7.38 2.57 -3.83
C VAL A 37 8.09 2.54 -5.17
N VAL A 38 7.31 2.52 -6.23
CA VAL A 38 7.80 2.50 -7.62
C VAL A 38 7.49 3.84 -8.27
N VAL A 39 8.51 4.59 -8.67
CA VAL A 39 8.35 5.85 -9.39
C VAL A 39 8.37 5.56 -10.89
N LEU A 40 7.31 5.93 -11.59
CA LEU A 40 7.16 5.69 -13.02
C LEU A 40 7.71 6.88 -13.85
N PRO A 41 7.94 6.71 -15.17
CA PRO A 41 8.28 7.80 -16.07
C PRO A 41 7.22 8.92 -16.06
N ALA A 42 7.66 10.16 -16.31
CA ALA A 42 6.77 11.34 -16.25
C ALA A 42 5.73 11.41 -17.37
N ASP A 43 5.93 10.67 -18.45
CA ASP A 43 5.01 10.58 -19.60
C ASP A 43 3.89 9.53 -19.41
N VAL A 44 3.92 8.77 -18.31
CA VAL A 44 2.86 7.80 -17.97
C VAL A 44 1.60 8.54 -17.53
N ASN A 45 0.54 8.43 -18.31
CA ASN A 45 -0.76 9.05 -17.99
C ASN A 45 -1.59 8.20 -17.01
N SER A 46 -2.76 8.73 -16.60
CA SER A 46 -3.65 8.10 -15.61
C SER A 46 -4.10 6.69 -16.02
N HIS A 47 -4.45 6.47 -17.29
CA HIS A 47 -4.88 5.16 -17.80
C HIS A 47 -3.70 4.17 -17.84
N GLU A 48 -2.52 4.63 -18.25
CA GLU A 48 -1.30 3.82 -18.26
C GLU A 48 -0.83 3.47 -16.85
N LEU A 49 -0.98 4.37 -15.88
CA LEU A 49 -0.75 4.09 -14.48
C LEU A 49 -1.64 2.94 -13.99
N ARG A 50 -2.96 3.01 -14.22
CA ARG A 50 -3.89 1.95 -13.83
C ARG A 50 -3.63 0.62 -14.56
N ARG A 51 -3.25 0.68 -15.84
CA ARG A 51 -2.81 -0.51 -16.59
C ARG A 51 -1.53 -1.10 -15.99
N SER A 52 -0.58 -0.27 -15.59
CA SER A 52 0.64 -0.71 -14.92
C SER A 52 0.33 -1.38 -13.57
N MET A 53 -0.61 -0.83 -12.79
CA MET A 53 -1.08 -1.43 -11.55
C MET A 53 -1.71 -2.82 -11.77
N THR A 54 -2.58 -2.94 -12.77
CA THR A 54 -3.23 -4.23 -13.07
C THR A 54 -2.23 -5.26 -13.59
N ASN A 55 -1.31 -4.87 -14.45
CA ASN A 55 -0.24 -5.75 -14.94
C ASN A 55 0.70 -6.19 -13.79
N LEU A 56 1.06 -5.27 -12.89
CA LEU A 56 1.84 -5.61 -11.70
C LEU A 56 1.10 -6.62 -10.83
N LYS A 57 -0.21 -6.40 -10.57
CA LYS A 57 -1.03 -7.35 -9.80
C LYS A 57 -0.99 -8.75 -10.40
N GLU A 58 -1.11 -8.90 -11.72
CA GLU A 58 -1.06 -10.22 -12.37
C GLU A 58 0.30 -10.93 -12.14
N ARG A 59 1.40 -10.18 -12.22
CA ARG A 59 2.74 -10.74 -11.94
C ARG A 59 2.90 -11.12 -10.46
N LEU A 60 2.45 -10.24 -9.54
CA LEU A 60 2.47 -10.53 -8.10
C LEU A 60 1.56 -11.72 -7.75
N SER A 61 0.41 -11.86 -8.40
CA SER A 61 -0.50 -13.00 -8.23
C SER A 61 0.16 -14.32 -8.67
N ALA A 62 0.89 -14.31 -9.78
CA ALA A 62 1.64 -15.48 -10.23
C ALA A 62 2.74 -15.89 -9.24
N LEU A 63 3.51 -14.91 -8.71
CA LEU A 63 4.54 -15.14 -7.69
C LEU A 63 3.92 -15.65 -6.38
N HIS A 64 2.79 -15.06 -5.98
CA HIS A 64 2.05 -15.48 -4.79
C HIS A 64 1.55 -16.92 -4.92
N ALA A 65 0.99 -17.28 -6.09
CA ALA A 65 0.54 -18.64 -6.37
C ALA A 65 1.71 -19.66 -6.39
N GLN A 66 2.89 -19.27 -6.85
CA GLN A 66 4.09 -20.12 -6.78
C GLN A 66 4.49 -20.38 -5.32
N ARG A 67 4.46 -19.35 -4.46
CA ARG A 67 4.94 -19.42 -3.07
C ARG A 67 3.93 -20.06 -2.12
N TRP A 68 2.65 -19.70 -2.23
CA TRP A 68 1.60 -20.14 -1.29
C TRP A 68 0.48 -20.97 -1.91
N LYS A 69 0.56 -21.29 -3.21
CA LYS A 69 -0.43 -22.09 -3.95
C LYS A 69 -1.81 -21.41 -4.11
N GLU A 70 -1.86 -20.11 -3.86
CA GLU A 70 -3.08 -19.29 -3.94
C GLU A 70 -2.80 -18.03 -4.78
N PRO A 71 -3.59 -17.71 -5.80
CA PRO A 71 -3.48 -16.44 -6.50
C PRO A 71 -3.98 -15.28 -5.63
N LEU A 72 -3.67 -14.05 -6.05
CA LEU A 72 -4.27 -12.84 -5.49
C LEU A 72 -5.52 -12.46 -6.27
N GLU A 73 -6.59 -12.14 -5.54
CA GLU A 73 -7.83 -11.63 -6.11
C GLU A 73 -8.12 -10.21 -5.63
N TYR A 74 -8.83 -9.43 -6.43
CA TYR A 74 -9.26 -8.11 -6.02
C TYR A 74 -10.40 -8.19 -5.00
N LEU A 75 -10.30 -7.36 -3.95
CA LEU A 75 -11.38 -7.08 -3.02
C LEU A 75 -12.10 -5.78 -3.38
N SER A 76 -11.35 -4.78 -3.83
CA SER A 76 -11.89 -3.50 -4.25
C SER A 76 -10.98 -2.82 -5.28
N LEU A 77 -11.60 -1.98 -6.10
CA LEU A 77 -10.98 -1.07 -7.05
C LEU A 77 -11.62 0.30 -6.89
N GLY A 78 -10.84 1.35 -6.82
CA GLY A 78 -11.37 2.69 -6.66
C GLY A 78 -10.44 3.77 -7.21
N ARG A 79 -11.02 4.95 -7.49
CA ARG A 79 -10.31 6.15 -7.90
C ARG A 79 -10.95 7.33 -7.19
N PHE A 80 -10.18 8.06 -6.39
CA PHE A 80 -10.70 9.13 -5.54
C PHE A 80 -9.71 10.28 -5.38
N ASP A 81 -10.21 11.47 -5.09
CA ASP A 81 -9.42 12.63 -4.69
C ASP A 81 -9.31 12.67 -3.16
N GLN A 82 -8.11 12.78 -2.65
CA GLN A 82 -7.88 12.85 -1.21
C GLN A 82 -6.87 13.93 -0.86
N GLN A 83 -7.37 15.01 -0.27
CA GLN A 83 -6.58 16.10 0.27
C GLN A 83 -6.76 16.25 1.80
N THR A 84 -7.12 15.16 2.47
CA THR A 84 -7.24 15.12 3.93
C THR A 84 -6.08 14.28 4.50
N THR A 85 -5.44 14.81 5.54
CA THR A 85 -4.43 14.06 6.30
C THR A 85 -5.06 12.82 6.93
N THR A 86 -4.43 11.66 6.73
CA THR A 86 -4.82 10.39 7.33
C THR A 86 -3.79 9.95 8.36
N ARG A 87 -4.27 9.50 9.50
CA ARG A 87 -3.41 8.91 10.54
C ARG A 87 -2.95 7.52 10.12
N LEU A 88 -1.97 6.98 10.83
CA LEU A 88 -1.51 5.60 10.61
C LEU A 88 -2.64 4.59 10.87
N HIS A 89 -2.95 3.75 9.88
CA HIS A 89 -4.04 2.76 9.94
C HIS A 89 -3.74 1.55 9.04
N LEU A 90 -4.51 0.49 9.22
CA LEU A 90 -4.76 -0.56 8.22
C LEU A 90 -6.12 -0.28 7.60
N ASP A 91 -6.26 -0.56 6.32
CA ASP A 91 -7.59 -0.61 5.70
C ASP A 91 -8.32 -1.88 6.13
N GLY A 92 -9.65 -1.77 6.32
CA GLY A 92 -10.47 -2.91 6.69
C GLY A 92 -10.50 -3.98 5.60
N ALA A 93 -9.82 -5.12 5.85
CA ALA A 93 -9.67 -6.21 4.90
C ALA A 93 -9.37 -7.53 5.65
N PRO A 94 -9.40 -8.70 4.98
CA PRO A 94 -8.97 -9.97 5.56
C PRO A 94 -7.54 -9.94 6.10
N GLU A 95 -7.23 -10.88 7.00
CA GLU A 95 -5.91 -10.96 7.66
C GLU A 95 -4.72 -10.99 6.70
N ARG A 96 -4.88 -11.53 5.49
CA ARG A 96 -3.85 -11.55 4.43
C ARG A 96 -4.32 -10.70 3.26
N SER A 97 -4.06 -9.41 3.36
CA SER A 97 -4.44 -8.44 2.34
C SER A 97 -3.27 -7.51 1.98
N PHE A 98 -3.36 -6.97 0.78
CA PHE A 98 -2.33 -6.12 0.19
C PHE A 98 -3.00 -4.94 -0.49
N LEU A 99 -2.50 -3.75 -0.23
CA LEU A 99 -3.00 -2.50 -0.80
C LEU A 99 -2.01 -2.00 -1.85
N MET A 100 -2.52 -1.59 -3.01
CA MET A 100 -1.74 -0.91 -4.03
C MET A 100 -2.38 0.44 -4.32
N LEU A 101 -1.61 1.52 -4.15
CA LEU A 101 -2.04 2.90 -4.36
C LEU A 101 -1.26 3.51 -5.53
N GLY A 102 -1.95 3.87 -6.61
CA GLY A 102 -1.39 4.57 -7.75
C GLY A 102 -1.67 6.07 -7.65
N TYR A 103 -0.62 6.86 -7.36
CA TYR A 103 -0.71 8.32 -7.27
C TYR A 103 -0.49 8.96 -8.63
N GLU A 104 -1.44 9.76 -9.07
CA GLU A 104 -1.28 10.60 -10.25
C GLU A 104 -0.40 11.82 -9.92
N PRO A 105 0.29 12.43 -10.90
CA PRO A 105 1.01 13.69 -10.71
C PRO A 105 0.09 14.77 -10.14
N THR A 106 0.58 15.55 -9.17
CA THR A 106 -0.21 16.58 -8.50
C THR A 106 0.68 17.66 -7.91
N MET A 107 0.14 18.90 -7.85
CA MET A 107 0.76 20.04 -7.15
C MET A 107 0.45 20.02 -5.64
N VAL A 108 -0.46 19.18 -5.18
CA VAL A 108 -0.81 19.04 -3.76
C VAL A 108 0.37 18.37 -3.02
N ARG A 109 1.05 19.16 -2.20
CA ARG A 109 2.20 18.68 -1.44
C ARG A 109 1.75 17.78 -0.28
N SER A 110 2.34 16.61 -0.21
CA SER A 110 2.04 15.64 0.83
C SER A 110 3.27 14.80 1.20
N GLU A 111 3.22 14.21 2.38
CA GLU A 111 4.15 13.17 2.83
C GLU A 111 3.39 11.87 2.98
N PHE A 112 4.06 10.76 2.71
CA PHE A 112 3.51 9.43 2.92
C PHE A 112 4.27 8.74 4.06
N HIS A 113 3.53 8.10 4.96
CA HIS A 113 4.07 7.50 6.17
C HIS A 113 3.80 6.00 6.18
N ILE A 114 4.82 5.23 6.53
CA ILE A 114 4.71 3.78 6.77
C ILE A 114 5.26 3.50 8.17
N ALA A 115 4.54 2.73 8.98
CA ALA A 115 5.00 2.32 10.29
C ALA A 115 4.97 0.79 10.45
N ASP A 116 6.09 0.21 10.83
CA ASP A 116 6.25 -1.23 11.07
C ASP A 116 5.70 -1.62 12.45
N PHE A 117 4.36 -1.65 12.56
CA PHE A 117 3.67 -1.97 13.80
C PHE A 117 3.88 -3.43 14.24
N THR A 118 4.05 -4.35 13.29
CA THR A 118 4.28 -5.77 13.61
C THR A 118 5.64 -5.98 14.24
N ARG A 119 6.65 -5.22 13.81
CA ARG A 119 7.97 -5.20 14.44
C ARG A 119 7.92 -4.55 15.83
N CYS A 120 7.20 -3.44 15.97
CA CYS A 120 6.98 -2.78 17.26
C CYS A 120 6.29 -3.73 18.25
N ALA A 121 5.22 -4.40 17.83
CA ALA A 121 4.51 -5.40 18.63
C ALA A 121 5.46 -6.52 19.11
N ARG A 122 6.23 -7.11 18.19
CA ARG A 122 7.24 -8.12 18.54
C ARG A 122 8.24 -7.62 19.60
N ASP A 123 8.77 -6.43 19.41
CA ASP A 123 9.80 -5.86 20.31
C ASP A 123 9.23 -5.56 21.70
N LEU A 124 7.90 -5.39 21.80
CA LEU A 124 7.14 -5.27 23.05
C LEU A 124 6.65 -6.62 23.62
N GLY A 125 6.90 -7.72 22.92
CA GLY A 125 6.41 -9.05 23.32
C GLY A 125 4.89 -9.20 23.20
N MET A 126 4.26 -8.51 22.23
CA MET A 126 2.82 -8.49 22.01
C MET A 126 2.48 -9.11 20.65
N SER A 127 1.24 -9.64 20.51
CA SER A 127 0.70 -9.93 19.18
C SER A 127 0.38 -8.63 18.43
N PRO A 128 0.37 -8.64 17.08
CA PRO A 128 -0.05 -7.47 16.29
C PRO A 128 -1.45 -6.96 16.66
N ALA A 129 -2.40 -7.86 16.88
CA ALA A 129 -3.76 -7.52 17.28
C ALA A 129 -3.81 -6.87 18.66
N ASP A 130 -3.11 -7.43 19.66
CA ASP A 130 -3.05 -6.85 21.02
C ASP A 130 -2.38 -5.49 21.01
N PHE A 131 -1.35 -5.32 20.18
CA PHE A 131 -0.69 -4.02 20.00
C PHE A 131 -1.70 -2.96 19.51
N LEU A 132 -2.42 -3.24 18.42
CA LEU A 132 -3.39 -2.27 17.86
C LEU A 132 -4.55 -2.00 18.82
N ASN A 133 -5.01 -3.00 19.55
CA ASN A 133 -6.05 -2.82 20.57
C ASN A 133 -5.61 -1.94 21.73
N LYS A 134 -4.36 -2.12 22.21
CA LYS A 134 -3.84 -1.39 23.38
C LYS A 134 -3.25 -0.03 23.00
N HIS A 135 -2.61 0.06 21.83
CA HIS A 135 -1.86 1.23 21.35
C HIS A 135 -2.40 1.66 19.98
N ASN A 136 -3.71 1.94 19.91
CA ASN A 136 -4.34 2.34 18.66
C ASN A 136 -3.67 3.59 18.07
N PRO A 137 -3.05 3.50 16.88
CA PRO A 137 -2.27 4.58 16.27
C PRO A 137 -3.14 5.75 15.76
N MET A 138 -4.46 5.59 15.74
CA MET A 138 -5.39 6.71 15.51
C MET A 138 -5.35 7.75 16.65
N PHE A 139 -4.78 7.42 17.80
CA PHE A 139 -4.55 8.33 18.92
C PHE A 139 -3.07 8.66 19.09
N THR A 140 -2.79 9.86 19.59
CA THR A 140 -1.41 10.39 19.75
C THR A 140 -0.51 9.41 20.52
N ALA A 141 -0.99 8.84 21.61
CA ALA A 141 -0.18 7.92 22.44
C ALA A 141 0.22 6.64 21.66
N GLY A 142 -0.66 6.11 20.82
CA GLY A 142 -0.34 4.96 19.97
C GLY A 142 0.60 5.31 18.82
N ALA A 143 0.43 6.51 18.23
CA ALA A 143 1.33 7.00 17.19
C ALA A 143 2.75 7.23 17.72
N GLU A 144 2.92 7.75 18.95
CA GLU A 144 4.24 7.92 19.58
C GLU A 144 4.98 6.59 19.79
N MET A 145 4.27 5.50 20.07
CA MET A 145 4.88 4.16 20.18
C MET A 145 5.52 3.68 18.88
N LEU A 146 5.07 4.20 17.75
CA LEU A 146 5.55 3.82 16.42
C LEU A 146 6.67 4.73 15.88
N LYS A 147 7.08 5.74 16.61
CA LYS A 147 8.04 6.75 16.17
C LYS A 147 9.36 6.18 15.66
N ASP A 148 9.91 5.18 16.36
CA ASP A 148 11.17 4.52 15.98
C ASP A 148 11.00 3.47 14.86
N TYR A 149 9.78 3.19 14.45
CA TYR A 149 9.38 2.25 13.41
C TYR A 149 8.75 2.94 12.19
N LEU A 150 8.80 4.29 12.17
CA LEU A 150 8.20 5.13 11.14
C LEU A 150 9.21 5.43 10.03
N VAL A 151 8.76 5.28 8.79
CA VAL A 151 9.42 5.79 7.59
C VAL A 151 8.52 6.88 7.00
N THR A 152 9.10 8.06 6.76
CA THR A 152 8.42 9.14 6.05
C THR A 152 9.05 9.30 4.67
N ILE A 153 8.22 9.25 3.65
CA ILE A 153 8.59 9.52 2.26
C ILE A 153 8.13 10.95 1.94
N SER A 154 9.06 11.90 2.05
CA SER A 154 8.83 13.32 1.82
C SER A 154 9.23 13.78 0.42
N ASP A 155 10.18 13.09 -0.21
CA ASP A 155 10.58 13.37 -1.59
C ASP A 155 9.59 12.77 -2.58
N TRP A 156 8.51 13.52 -2.82
CA TRP A 156 7.38 13.13 -3.64
C TRP A 156 7.34 14.02 -4.89
N PRO A 157 8.00 13.64 -6.02
CA PRO A 157 8.07 14.48 -7.21
C PRO A 157 6.67 14.77 -7.77
N GLU A 158 6.38 16.04 -8.02
CA GLU A 158 5.05 16.53 -8.41
C GLU A 158 4.62 16.07 -9.81
N ASN A 159 5.59 15.77 -10.67
CA ASN A 159 5.37 15.49 -12.09
C ASN A 159 5.49 14.01 -12.48
N ARG A 160 5.61 13.10 -11.53
CA ARG A 160 5.78 11.66 -11.83
C ARG A 160 4.75 10.81 -11.09
N PRO A 161 4.05 9.91 -11.80
CA PRO A 161 3.15 8.98 -11.14
C PRO A 161 3.93 7.92 -10.36
N ARG A 162 3.29 7.33 -9.35
CA ARG A 162 3.87 6.32 -8.46
C ARG A 162 2.90 5.24 -8.10
N ILE A 163 3.46 4.08 -7.85
CA ILE A 163 2.73 2.97 -7.25
C ILE A 163 3.36 2.69 -5.88
N VAL A 164 2.55 2.77 -4.84
CA VAL A 164 2.89 2.32 -3.49
C VAL A 164 2.21 0.99 -3.25
N MET A 165 2.98 -0.04 -2.99
CA MET A 165 2.49 -1.36 -2.61
C MET A 165 2.73 -1.60 -1.13
N ILE A 166 1.71 -2.05 -0.38
CA ILE A 166 1.72 -2.13 1.08
C ILE A 166 1.21 -3.50 1.52
N ASN A 167 1.93 -4.13 2.42
CA ASN A 167 1.41 -5.28 3.14
C ASN A 167 0.42 -4.81 4.19
N ASN A 168 -0.87 -4.96 3.93
CA ASN A 168 -1.97 -4.57 4.81
C ASN A 168 -2.40 -5.71 5.76
N SER A 169 -1.54 -6.74 5.93
CA SER A 169 -1.89 -7.94 6.69
C SER A 169 -1.82 -7.73 8.20
N MET A 170 -2.63 -8.47 8.93
CA MET A 170 -2.66 -8.52 10.40
C MET A 170 -2.43 -9.95 10.92
N ALA A 171 -1.78 -10.79 10.13
CA ALA A 171 -1.54 -12.17 10.50
C ALA A 171 -0.54 -12.30 11.66
N GLU A 172 -0.77 -13.29 12.52
CA GLU A 172 0.14 -13.59 13.62
C GLU A 172 1.48 -14.15 13.08
N PRO A 173 2.63 -13.65 13.58
CA PRO A 173 3.92 -14.19 13.21
C PRO A 173 4.03 -15.69 13.49
N GLY A 174 4.58 -16.44 12.53
CA GLY A 174 4.75 -17.89 12.65
C GLY A 174 3.54 -18.73 12.21
N THR A 175 2.43 -18.13 11.87
CA THR A 175 1.31 -18.82 11.21
C THR A 175 1.71 -19.20 9.78
N VAL A 176 1.34 -20.37 9.33
CA VAL A 176 1.64 -20.83 7.96
C VAL A 176 1.06 -19.85 6.94
N GLY A 177 1.90 -19.33 6.07
CA GLY A 177 1.52 -18.32 5.06
C GLY A 177 1.28 -16.91 5.61
N ALA A 178 1.58 -16.65 6.89
CA ALA A 178 1.51 -15.32 7.46
C ALA A 178 2.49 -14.36 6.78
N THR A 179 2.02 -13.17 6.48
CA THR A 179 2.85 -12.05 6.05
C THR A 179 2.73 -10.91 7.07
N LEU A 180 3.84 -10.19 7.29
CA LEU A 180 3.94 -9.18 8.34
C LEU A 180 3.61 -7.81 7.79
N GLY A 181 2.47 -7.26 8.20
CA GLY A 181 1.93 -6.00 7.70
C GLY A 181 2.62 -4.75 8.26
N VAL A 182 2.28 -3.62 7.65
CA VAL A 182 2.67 -2.28 8.08
C VAL A 182 1.46 -1.36 8.05
N LEU A 183 1.45 -0.34 8.90
CA LEU A 183 0.46 0.75 8.83
C LEU A 183 0.88 1.77 7.78
N HIS A 184 -0.09 2.48 7.23
CA HIS A 184 0.16 3.59 6.34
C HIS A 184 -0.66 4.83 6.74
N GLY A 185 -0.23 5.98 6.26
CA GLY A 185 -0.90 7.26 6.44
C GLY A 185 -0.29 8.33 5.54
N ALA A 186 -0.91 9.50 5.50
CA ALA A 186 -0.41 10.62 4.71
C ALA A 186 -0.66 11.96 5.43
N THR A 187 0.29 12.88 5.34
CA THR A 187 0.13 14.26 5.78
C THR A 187 0.00 15.15 4.55
N ILE A 188 -1.09 15.89 4.46
CA ILE A 188 -1.26 16.91 3.43
C ILE A 188 -0.61 18.20 3.96
N LEU A 189 0.50 18.60 3.32
CA LEU A 189 1.28 19.77 3.74
C LEU A 189 0.66 21.08 3.23
N SER A 190 0.09 21.04 2.02
CA SER A 190 -0.51 22.21 1.38
C SER A 190 -1.69 21.77 0.52
N PRO A 191 -2.92 21.75 1.08
CA PRO A 191 -4.12 21.50 0.30
C PRO A 191 -4.30 22.60 -0.76
N ASP A 192 -4.76 22.21 -1.95
CA ASP A 192 -5.04 23.13 -3.04
C ASP A 192 -6.45 22.83 -3.61
N PRO A 193 -7.45 23.71 -3.37
CA PRO A 193 -8.80 23.50 -3.87
C PRO A 193 -8.93 23.61 -5.40
N GLN A 194 -7.88 24.08 -6.09
CA GLN A 194 -7.84 24.15 -7.56
C GLN A 194 -7.14 22.97 -8.20
N ALA A 195 -6.54 22.10 -7.40
CA ALA A 195 -5.86 20.88 -7.85
C ALA A 195 -6.54 19.63 -7.27
N SER A 196 -6.31 18.49 -7.89
CA SER A 196 -6.72 17.18 -7.37
C SER A 196 -5.49 16.38 -6.95
N ARG A 197 -5.62 15.60 -5.88
CA ARG A 197 -4.67 14.57 -5.49
C ARG A 197 -5.31 13.20 -5.70
N VAL A 198 -5.29 12.76 -6.95
CA VAL A 198 -5.97 11.53 -7.38
C VAL A 198 -5.17 10.30 -6.98
N ILE A 199 -5.85 9.38 -6.32
CA ILE A 199 -5.34 8.09 -5.90
C ILE A 199 -6.17 6.99 -6.56
N ASN A 200 -5.50 6.10 -7.27
CA ASN A 200 -6.06 4.86 -7.79
C ASN A 200 -5.75 3.76 -6.79
N SER A 201 -6.76 3.15 -6.20
CA SER A 201 -6.60 2.15 -5.12
C SER A 201 -7.07 0.78 -5.58
N THR A 202 -6.29 -0.23 -5.23
CA THR A 202 -6.69 -1.63 -5.38
C THR A 202 -6.37 -2.38 -4.08
N MET A 203 -7.38 -3.00 -3.49
CA MET A 203 -7.19 -3.94 -2.39
C MET A 203 -7.22 -5.37 -2.93
N MET A 204 -6.30 -6.20 -2.47
CA MET A 204 -6.15 -7.59 -2.90
C MET A 204 -6.00 -8.50 -1.69
N ALA A 205 -6.43 -9.75 -1.83
CA ALA A 205 -6.17 -10.81 -0.85
C ALA A 205 -5.91 -12.14 -1.53
N SER A 206 -5.41 -13.14 -0.77
CA SER A 206 -5.38 -14.52 -1.24
C SER A 206 -6.78 -14.98 -1.65
N ALA A 207 -6.91 -15.76 -2.72
CA ALA A 207 -8.19 -16.17 -3.30
C ALA A 207 -9.17 -16.84 -2.32
N CYS A 208 -8.66 -17.51 -1.30
CA CYS A 208 -9.50 -18.12 -0.24
C CYS A 208 -10.32 -17.09 0.57
N PHE A 209 -9.99 -15.80 0.49
CA PHE A 209 -10.68 -14.70 1.17
C PHE A 209 -11.49 -13.81 0.23
N ALA A 210 -11.37 -13.99 -1.09
CA ALA A 210 -12.03 -13.14 -2.07
C ALA A 210 -13.45 -13.67 -2.40
N THR A 211 -14.43 -12.77 -2.49
CA THR A 211 -15.83 -13.10 -2.75
C THR A 211 -16.42 -12.47 -3.99
N CYS A 212 -15.62 -11.77 -4.83
CA CYS A 212 -16.09 -10.99 -5.98
C CYS A 212 -15.63 -11.54 -7.33
N ASP A 213 -16.44 -11.32 -8.39
CA ASP A 213 -16.04 -11.51 -9.78
C ASP A 213 -15.37 -10.24 -10.32
N PRO A 214 -14.03 -10.23 -10.51
CA PRO A 214 -13.27 -9.01 -10.77
C PRO A 214 -13.19 -8.57 -12.22
N ALA A 215 -13.43 -9.43 -13.20
CA ALA A 215 -13.05 -9.18 -14.58
C ALA A 215 -13.73 -7.94 -15.20
N MET A 216 -15.02 -7.71 -14.90
CA MET A 216 -15.78 -6.59 -15.44
C MET A 216 -15.35 -5.25 -14.81
N HIS A 217 -15.00 -5.26 -13.54
CA HIS A 217 -14.59 -4.06 -12.81
C HIS A 217 -13.17 -3.58 -13.18
N VAL A 218 -12.26 -4.47 -13.57
CA VAL A 218 -10.88 -4.12 -13.96
C VAL A 218 -10.86 -3.27 -15.23
N GLN A 219 -11.64 -3.62 -16.25
CA GLN A 219 -11.69 -2.82 -17.48
C GLN A 219 -12.30 -1.44 -17.22
N GLN A 220 -13.33 -1.35 -16.40
CA GLN A 220 -13.92 -0.08 -15.99
C GLN A 220 -12.90 0.74 -15.20
N PHE A 221 -12.18 0.15 -14.24
CA PHE A 221 -11.13 0.82 -13.47
C PHE A 221 -10.03 1.39 -14.37
N ILE A 222 -9.58 0.65 -15.39
CA ILE A 222 -8.55 1.13 -16.32
C ILE A 222 -9.05 2.31 -17.16
N SER A 223 -10.31 2.27 -17.61
CA SER A 223 -10.84 3.20 -18.61
C SER A 223 -11.59 4.40 -18.04
N THR A 224 -11.95 4.41 -16.75
CA THR A 224 -12.74 5.50 -16.17
C THR A 224 -11.94 6.77 -15.96
N ASP A 225 -12.56 7.93 -16.24
CA ASP A 225 -12.09 9.24 -15.81
C ASP A 225 -12.86 9.75 -14.57
N GLU A 226 -13.88 9.01 -14.14
CA GLU A 226 -14.64 9.36 -12.96
C GLU A 226 -13.79 9.25 -11.68
N ILE A 227 -13.88 10.26 -10.84
CA ILE A 227 -13.33 10.27 -9.49
C ILE A 227 -14.52 10.08 -8.56
N SER A 228 -14.58 8.94 -7.88
CA SER A 228 -15.59 8.74 -6.83
C SER A 228 -15.38 9.78 -5.73
N GLY A 229 -16.47 10.33 -5.20
CA GLY A 229 -16.39 11.24 -4.03
C GLY A 229 -15.64 10.56 -2.89
N GLN A 230 -15.03 11.37 -2.02
CA GLN A 230 -14.24 10.90 -0.87
C GLN A 230 -14.89 9.68 -0.23
N ILE A 231 -14.16 8.57 -0.18
CA ILE A 231 -14.48 7.48 0.73
C ILE A 231 -14.20 8.05 2.12
N LEU A 232 -15.25 8.46 2.81
CA LEU A 232 -15.20 8.77 4.24
C LEU A 232 -14.95 7.45 4.97
N SER A 233 -13.71 7.27 5.42
CA SER A 233 -13.32 6.20 6.34
C SER A 233 -13.78 6.50 7.76
#